data_e54c1911a98d2b1faf6b839b913d568e
#
_entry.id   e54c1911a98d2b1faf6b839b913d568e
#
_cell.length_a   1.000
_cell.length_b   1.000
_cell.length_c   1.000
_cell.angle_alpha   90.00
_cell.angle_beta   90.00
_cell.angle_gamma   90.00
#
_symmetry.space_group_name_H-M   'P 1'
#
loop_
_entity.id
_entity.type
_entity.pdbx_description
1 polymer ?
#
loop_
_entity_poly.entity_id
_entity_poly.type
_entity_poly.pdbx_seq_one_letter_code
_entity_poly.pdbx_strand_id
1 'polypeptide(L)'
;MKIISIINQKGGVGKTTTVINLASALSQLGKKILVIDLDPQGNATTGLGLSNTSQSDQTIYGILNGTMSISKVIKKTDFQNLDLISSNVDLSGLEVETAGDSERAFILKAKLTAYLNDSRGLYDYILIDCPPSLSLLTVMALVSSNSLLVPLQTEFFALEGLTQLMKTIERIKANLNPELEIQGILLTMYDRRNKLSSQVEQEARDYFKDKVYQTVIPRNVRLSEAPSHGIPVLIYDKNCPGSKSYYSFTDEFMAQENKIGSAA
;
A
#
# COMPACT_ATOMS: atom_id res chain seq x y z
N MET A 1 -5.54 7.35 -13.84
CA MET A 1 -4.88 6.25 -13.11
C MET A 1 -3.93 6.85 -12.08
N LYS A 2 -3.86 6.30 -10.89
CA LYS A 2 -3.00 6.78 -9.81
C LYS A 2 -2.24 5.61 -9.16
N ILE A 3 -0.94 5.78 -8.91
CA ILE A 3 -0.10 4.80 -8.22
C ILE A 3 0.08 5.27 -6.78
N ILE A 4 -0.27 4.43 -5.81
CA ILE A 4 -0.25 4.76 -4.39
C ILE A 4 0.53 3.70 -3.63
N SER A 5 1.61 4.09 -2.96
CA SER A 5 2.33 3.20 -2.05
C SER A 5 1.80 3.31 -0.63
N ILE A 6 1.58 2.17 0.00
CA ILE A 6 1.18 2.08 1.40
C ILE A 6 2.42 1.79 2.23
N ILE A 7 2.87 2.78 2.99
CA ILE A 7 4.19 2.79 3.60
C ILE A 7 4.15 3.13 5.10
N ASN A 8 4.96 2.42 5.87
CA ASN A 8 5.42 2.80 7.21
C ASN A 8 6.65 1.95 7.54
N GLN A 9 7.65 2.53 8.19
CA GLN A 9 8.88 1.84 8.61
C GLN A 9 8.62 0.78 9.67
N LYS A 10 7.56 0.96 10.46
CA LYS A 10 7.21 0.03 11.52
C LYS A 10 6.45 -1.18 10.99
N GLY A 11 6.85 -2.36 11.44
CA GLY A 11 6.12 -3.60 11.20
C GLY A 11 4.80 -3.63 11.97
N GLY A 12 3.80 -4.32 11.44
CA GLY A 12 2.55 -4.58 12.13
C GLY A 12 1.56 -3.40 12.25
N VAL A 13 1.81 -2.25 11.62
CA VAL A 13 0.91 -1.08 11.68
C VAL A 13 -0.31 -1.16 10.77
N GLY A 14 -0.50 -2.25 10.04
CA GLY A 14 -1.65 -2.46 9.16
C GLY A 14 -1.45 -2.00 7.72
N LYS A 15 -0.23 -1.95 7.18
CA LYS A 15 0.05 -1.66 5.77
C LYS A 15 -0.70 -2.62 4.85
N THR A 16 -0.35 -3.88 4.91
CA THR A 16 -0.96 -4.96 4.11
C THR A 16 -2.47 -5.04 4.32
N THR A 17 -2.93 -4.93 5.57
CA THR A 17 -4.37 -4.91 5.88
C THR A 17 -5.06 -3.74 5.17
N THR A 18 -4.43 -2.58 5.13
CA THR A 18 -4.97 -1.40 4.43
C THR A 18 -4.98 -1.60 2.91
N VAL A 19 -3.89 -2.14 2.34
CA VAL A 19 -3.85 -2.45 0.89
C VAL A 19 -4.99 -3.38 0.50
N ILE A 20 -5.12 -4.52 1.18
CA ILE A 20 -6.13 -5.55 0.87
C ILE A 20 -7.55 -4.98 0.96
N ASN A 21 -7.86 -4.27 2.04
CA ASN A 21 -9.22 -3.82 2.28
C ASN A 21 -9.58 -2.56 1.50
N LEU A 22 -8.65 -1.63 1.28
CA LEU A 22 -8.87 -0.49 0.37
C LEU A 22 -9.04 -0.98 -1.08
N ALA A 23 -8.20 -1.91 -1.54
CA ALA A 23 -8.32 -2.50 -2.87
C ALA A 23 -9.68 -3.17 -3.07
N SER A 24 -10.10 -3.98 -2.09
CA SER A 24 -11.41 -4.65 -2.13
C SER A 24 -12.58 -3.66 -2.11
N ALA A 25 -12.54 -2.61 -1.27
CA ALA A 25 -13.61 -1.63 -1.23
C ALA A 25 -13.71 -0.82 -2.54
N LEU A 26 -12.56 -0.36 -3.09
CA LEU A 26 -12.52 0.34 -4.36
C LEU A 26 -13.03 -0.54 -5.52
N SER A 27 -12.66 -1.83 -5.54
CA SER A 27 -13.13 -2.76 -6.57
C SER A 27 -14.64 -2.99 -6.52
N GLN A 28 -15.25 -3.01 -5.32
CA GLN A 28 -16.70 -3.07 -5.13
C GLN A 28 -17.41 -1.78 -5.61
N LEU A 29 -16.71 -0.64 -5.64
CA LEU A 29 -17.18 0.60 -6.25
C LEU A 29 -16.99 0.63 -7.78
N GLY A 30 -16.63 -0.50 -8.39
CA GLY A 30 -16.41 -0.65 -9.84
C GLY A 30 -15.07 -0.12 -10.35
N LYS A 31 -14.14 0.28 -9.46
CA LYS A 31 -12.78 0.68 -9.86
C LYS A 31 -11.94 -0.54 -10.19
N LYS A 32 -11.13 -0.42 -11.23
CA LYS A 32 -10.16 -1.46 -11.63
C LYS A 32 -8.86 -1.28 -10.87
N ILE A 33 -8.49 -2.25 -10.06
CA ILE A 33 -7.37 -2.16 -9.12
C ILE A 33 -6.31 -3.20 -9.48
N LEU A 34 -5.05 -2.77 -9.50
CA LEU A 34 -3.89 -3.65 -9.46
C LEU A 34 -3.21 -3.48 -8.11
N VAL A 35 -3.07 -4.57 -7.37
CA VAL A 35 -2.20 -4.62 -6.18
C VAL A 35 -0.84 -5.13 -6.61
N ILE A 36 0.23 -4.51 -6.13
CA ILE A 36 1.60 -4.99 -6.24
C ILE A 36 2.09 -5.29 -4.83
N ASP A 37 2.30 -6.56 -4.55
CA ASP A 37 2.94 -6.99 -3.30
C ASP A 37 4.46 -6.82 -3.47
N LEU A 38 5.06 -5.89 -2.73
CA LEU A 38 6.49 -5.60 -2.78
C LEU A 38 7.19 -6.01 -1.47
N ASP A 39 6.49 -6.73 -0.60
CA ASP A 39 7.06 -7.31 0.61
C ASP A 39 7.49 -8.76 0.33
N PRO A 40 8.77 -9.13 0.55
CA PRO A 40 9.23 -10.52 0.41
C PRO A 40 8.45 -11.54 1.23
N GLN A 41 7.74 -11.12 2.29
CA GLN A 41 6.89 -12.00 3.07
C GLN A 41 5.62 -12.44 2.34
N GLY A 42 5.20 -11.75 1.27
CA GLY A 42 4.05 -12.12 0.46
C GLY A 42 2.71 -12.07 1.21
N ASN A 43 2.57 -11.16 2.18
CA ASN A 43 1.37 -11.10 3.02
C ASN A 43 0.15 -10.59 2.25
N ALA A 44 0.31 -9.64 1.32
CA ALA A 44 -0.79 -9.20 0.46
C ALA A 44 -1.18 -10.30 -0.53
N THR A 45 -0.19 -11.06 -1.02
CA THR A 45 -0.39 -12.23 -1.88
C THR A 45 -1.29 -13.26 -1.21
N THR A 46 -0.92 -13.68 0.00
CA THR A 46 -1.72 -14.64 0.78
C THR A 46 -3.09 -14.09 1.15
N GLY A 47 -3.14 -12.84 1.59
CA GLY A 47 -4.40 -12.21 2.03
C GLY A 47 -5.40 -11.92 0.90
N LEU A 48 -4.99 -12.01 -0.37
CA LEU A 48 -5.85 -11.96 -1.56
C LEU A 48 -6.06 -13.35 -2.19
N GLY A 49 -5.79 -14.42 -1.46
CA GLY A 49 -6.11 -15.79 -1.85
C GLY A 49 -5.13 -16.46 -2.81
N LEU A 50 -3.99 -15.83 -3.10
CA LEU A 50 -2.97 -16.44 -3.95
C LEU A 50 -1.86 -17.07 -3.11
N SER A 51 -1.31 -18.18 -3.63
CA SER A 51 -0.16 -18.84 -2.99
C SER A 51 1.12 -18.06 -3.26
N ASN A 52 1.92 -17.85 -2.22
CA ASN A 52 3.28 -17.30 -2.33
C ASN A 52 4.33 -18.34 -2.76
N THR A 53 3.90 -19.57 -3.07
CA THR A 53 4.74 -20.65 -3.62
C THR A 53 4.91 -20.59 -5.13
N SER A 54 4.50 -19.51 -5.78
CA SER A 54 4.71 -19.29 -7.21
C SER A 54 6.19 -19.36 -7.57
N GLN A 55 6.48 -19.86 -8.79
CA GLN A 55 7.85 -19.77 -9.32
C GLN A 55 8.32 -18.32 -9.28
N SER A 56 9.57 -18.09 -8.89
CA SER A 56 10.15 -16.76 -8.70
C SER A 56 9.89 -15.80 -9.85
N ASP A 57 10.09 -16.27 -11.07
CA ASP A 57 9.89 -15.47 -12.27
C ASP A 57 8.42 -15.04 -12.49
N GLN A 58 7.46 -15.74 -11.89
CA GLN A 58 6.04 -15.40 -11.99
C GLN A 58 5.57 -14.49 -10.83
N THR A 59 6.48 -13.72 -10.26
CA THR A 59 6.23 -12.74 -9.19
C THR A 59 6.84 -11.39 -9.55
N ILE A 60 6.70 -10.41 -8.65
CA ILE A 60 7.34 -9.10 -8.80
C ILE A 60 8.87 -9.23 -8.95
N TYR A 61 9.49 -10.26 -8.37
CA TYR A 61 10.91 -10.53 -8.53
C TYR A 61 11.30 -10.70 -10.01
N GLY A 62 10.55 -11.52 -10.79
CA GLY A 62 10.81 -11.73 -12.21
C GLY A 62 10.66 -10.45 -13.06
N ILE A 63 9.81 -9.51 -12.64
CA ILE A 63 9.70 -8.20 -13.28
C ILE A 63 10.94 -7.35 -12.99
N LEU A 64 11.38 -7.31 -11.73
CA LEU A 64 12.45 -6.44 -11.29
C LEU A 64 13.84 -6.94 -11.74
N ASN A 65 14.05 -8.25 -11.81
CA ASN A 65 15.29 -8.83 -12.36
C ASN A 65 15.32 -8.84 -13.90
N GLY A 66 14.20 -8.48 -14.56
CA GLY A 66 14.12 -8.33 -16.02
C GLY A 66 13.79 -9.61 -16.79
N THR A 67 13.49 -10.75 -16.12
CA THR A 67 13.16 -12.02 -16.79
C THR A 67 11.73 -12.03 -17.32
N MET A 68 10.81 -11.24 -16.73
CA MET A 68 9.40 -11.21 -17.10
C MET A 68 8.87 -9.79 -17.35
N SER A 69 7.84 -9.69 -18.19
CA SER A 69 7.04 -8.47 -18.34
C SER A 69 5.86 -8.46 -17.38
N ILE A 70 5.41 -7.25 -17.01
CA ILE A 70 4.27 -7.06 -16.09
C ILE A 70 3.04 -7.81 -16.57
N SER A 71 2.69 -7.73 -17.86
CA SER A 71 1.51 -8.38 -18.44
C SER A 71 1.49 -9.91 -18.27
N LYS A 72 2.66 -10.56 -18.17
CA LYS A 72 2.78 -12.01 -17.97
C LYS A 72 2.67 -12.43 -16.51
N VAL A 73 2.89 -11.52 -15.58
CA VAL A 73 2.97 -11.79 -14.13
C VAL A 73 1.68 -11.42 -13.40
N ILE A 74 0.85 -10.53 -13.99
CA ILE A 74 -0.45 -10.16 -13.42
C ILE A 74 -1.32 -11.41 -13.29
N LYS A 75 -1.85 -11.63 -12.09
CA LYS A 75 -2.78 -12.72 -11.74
C LYS A 75 -4.15 -12.14 -11.43
N LYS A 76 -5.19 -12.80 -11.93
CA LYS A 76 -6.56 -12.54 -11.53
C LYS A 76 -6.78 -13.07 -10.11
N THR A 77 -7.45 -12.29 -9.28
CA THR A 77 -7.95 -12.76 -8.00
C THR A 77 -9.41 -13.24 -8.14
N ASP A 78 -9.94 -13.89 -7.11
CA ASP A 78 -11.36 -14.26 -7.07
C ASP A 78 -12.30 -13.05 -6.88
N PHE A 79 -11.73 -11.84 -6.74
CA PHE A 79 -12.47 -10.61 -6.53
C PHE A 79 -12.57 -9.82 -7.84
N GLN A 80 -13.80 -9.47 -8.22
CA GLN A 80 -14.04 -8.71 -9.45
C GLN A 80 -13.27 -7.37 -9.44
N ASN A 81 -12.69 -6.99 -10.59
CA ASN A 81 -11.93 -5.76 -10.77
C ASN A 81 -10.66 -5.63 -9.89
N LEU A 82 -10.16 -6.70 -9.33
CA LEU A 82 -8.97 -6.72 -8.49
C LEU A 82 -7.97 -7.76 -9.00
N ASP A 83 -6.85 -7.27 -9.49
CA ASP A 83 -5.72 -8.07 -9.96
C ASP A 83 -4.53 -7.91 -9.01
N LEU A 84 -3.61 -8.87 -9.05
CA LEU A 84 -2.44 -8.91 -8.18
C LEU A 84 -1.16 -9.27 -8.93
N ILE A 85 -0.08 -8.57 -8.65
CA ILE A 85 1.30 -9.02 -8.86
C ILE A 85 1.80 -9.55 -7.52
N SER A 86 2.01 -10.86 -7.45
CA SER A 86 2.40 -11.56 -6.22
C SER A 86 3.87 -11.36 -5.86
N SER A 87 4.22 -11.59 -4.60
CA SER A 87 5.58 -11.61 -4.08
C SER A 87 5.97 -12.99 -3.56
N ASN A 88 7.27 -13.19 -3.35
CA ASN A 88 7.83 -14.32 -2.63
C ASN A 88 9.18 -13.95 -2.00
N VAL A 89 9.76 -14.88 -1.24
CA VAL A 89 11.00 -14.67 -0.48
C VAL A 89 12.21 -14.30 -1.35
N ASP A 90 12.24 -14.70 -2.63
CA ASP A 90 13.36 -14.45 -3.54
C ASP A 90 13.56 -12.95 -3.80
N LEU A 91 12.49 -12.15 -3.64
CA LEU A 91 12.57 -10.70 -3.69
C LEU A 91 13.58 -10.10 -2.69
N SER A 92 13.90 -10.83 -1.60
CA SER A 92 14.93 -10.40 -0.63
C SER A 92 16.34 -10.33 -1.23
N GLY A 93 16.62 -11.11 -2.28
CA GLY A 93 17.92 -11.14 -2.96
C GLY A 93 18.17 -9.94 -3.86
N LEU A 94 17.12 -9.26 -4.31
CA LEU A 94 17.19 -8.23 -5.33
C LEU A 94 18.14 -7.08 -4.98
N GLU A 95 18.20 -6.69 -3.72
CA GLU A 95 19.07 -5.59 -3.26
C GLU A 95 20.56 -5.89 -3.48
N VAL A 96 20.96 -7.14 -3.26
CA VAL A 96 22.33 -7.62 -3.47
C VAL A 96 22.60 -7.78 -4.97
N GLU A 97 21.68 -8.37 -5.71
CA GLU A 97 21.78 -8.62 -7.15
C GLU A 97 21.90 -7.33 -7.96
N THR A 98 21.23 -6.26 -7.52
CA THR A 98 21.24 -4.95 -8.19
C THR A 98 22.24 -3.97 -7.59
N ALA A 99 23.14 -4.38 -6.68
CA ALA A 99 24.05 -3.47 -5.96
C ALA A 99 24.96 -2.65 -6.89
N GLY A 100 25.32 -3.20 -8.05
CA GLY A 100 26.14 -2.52 -9.06
C GLY A 100 25.37 -1.60 -10.03
N ASP A 101 24.05 -1.59 -9.99
CA ASP A 101 23.22 -0.78 -10.88
C ASP A 101 22.90 0.57 -10.23
N SER A 102 23.39 1.66 -10.82
CA SER A 102 23.12 3.04 -10.35
C SER A 102 21.66 3.44 -10.50
N GLU A 103 20.94 2.83 -11.44
CA GLU A 103 19.53 3.12 -11.74
C GLU A 103 18.56 2.19 -11.01
N ARG A 104 19.05 1.34 -10.11
CA ARG A 104 18.23 0.33 -9.41
C ARG A 104 16.99 0.89 -8.72
N ALA A 105 17.02 2.13 -8.23
CA ALA A 105 15.87 2.80 -7.63
C ALA A 105 14.71 3.05 -8.63
N PHE A 106 15.02 3.11 -9.92
CA PHE A 106 14.08 3.43 -10.99
C PHE A 106 13.55 2.20 -11.74
N ILE A 107 14.04 1.00 -11.44
CA ILE A 107 13.65 -0.24 -12.15
C ILE A 107 12.13 -0.41 -12.17
N LEU A 108 11.46 -0.34 -11.01
CA LEU A 108 10.00 -0.50 -10.92
C LEU A 108 9.27 0.60 -11.72
N LYS A 109 9.70 1.85 -11.60
CA LYS A 109 9.14 2.99 -12.35
C LYS A 109 9.23 2.76 -13.86
N ALA A 110 10.39 2.34 -14.35
CA ALA A 110 10.62 2.07 -15.77
C ALA A 110 9.69 0.95 -16.28
N LYS A 111 9.59 -0.16 -15.52
CA LYS A 111 8.70 -1.29 -15.89
C LYS A 111 7.23 -0.89 -15.89
N LEU A 112 6.77 -0.14 -14.87
CA LEU A 112 5.40 0.37 -14.81
C LEU A 112 5.12 1.35 -15.96
N THR A 113 6.01 2.28 -16.23
CA THR A 113 5.84 3.24 -17.32
C THR A 113 5.71 2.56 -18.67
N ALA A 114 6.57 1.58 -18.95
CA ALA A 114 6.50 0.80 -20.19
C ALA A 114 5.15 0.07 -20.31
N TYR A 115 4.73 -0.63 -19.25
CA TYR A 115 3.45 -1.35 -19.22
C TYR A 115 2.25 -0.41 -19.43
N LEU A 116 2.24 0.74 -18.79
CA LEU A 116 1.13 1.69 -18.85
C LEU A 116 1.02 2.40 -20.21
N ASN A 117 2.14 2.60 -20.91
CA ASN A 117 2.12 3.14 -22.26
C ASN A 117 1.44 2.17 -23.25
N ASP A 118 1.64 0.85 -23.06
CA ASP A 118 1.04 -0.18 -23.90
C ASP A 118 -0.41 -0.51 -23.50
N SER A 119 -0.77 -0.30 -22.22
CA SER A 119 -2.02 -0.76 -21.61
C SER A 119 -2.83 0.39 -21.00
N ARG A 120 -2.96 1.51 -21.71
CA ARG A 120 -3.63 2.72 -21.22
C ARG A 120 -5.07 2.45 -20.77
N GLY A 121 -5.40 2.93 -19.56
CA GLY A 121 -6.75 2.87 -19.01
C GLY A 121 -7.19 1.52 -18.47
N LEU A 122 -6.27 0.56 -18.31
CA LEU A 122 -6.61 -0.76 -17.78
C LEU A 122 -6.97 -0.72 -16.29
N TYR A 123 -6.30 0.13 -15.50
CA TYR A 123 -6.53 0.29 -14.05
C TYR A 123 -6.84 1.75 -13.68
N ASP A 124 -7.69 1.94 -12.67
CA ASP A 124 -7.93 3.23 -12.04
C ASP A 124 -6.85 3.53 -10.99
N TYR A 125 -6.49 2.50 -10.21
CA TYR A 125 -5.48 2.58 -9.16
C TYR A 125 -4.52 1.40 -9.20
N ILE A 126 -3.24 1.69 -8.89
CA ILE A 126 -2.23 0.69 -8.56
C ILE A 126 -1.84 0.93 -7.10
N LEU A 127 -2.06 -0.07 -6.24
CA LEU A 127 -1.71 -0.02 -4.82
C LEU A 127 -0.47 -0.89 -4.58
N ILE A 128 0.58 -0.31 -3.99
CA ILE A 128 1.83 -1.01 -3.71
C ILE A 128 1.91 -1.27 -2.20
N ASP A 129 1.94 -2.55 -1.81
CA ASP A 129 2.23 -2.97 -0.42
C ASP A 129 3.74 -2.97 -0.19
N CYS A 130 4.21 -2.16 0.75
CA CYS A 130 5.63 -1.97 1.01
C CYS A 130 6.11 -2.76 2.25
N PRO A 131 7.35 -3.27 2.24
CA PRO A 131 7.94 -3.93 3.40
C PRO A 131 8.11 -2.95 4.58
N PRO A 132 8.28 -3.46 5.83
CA PRO A 132 8.44 -2.64 7.02
C PRO A 132 9.86 -2.10 7.21
N SER A 133 10.49 -1.62 6.14
CA SER A 133 11.85 -1.09 6.17
C SER A 133 12.02 -0.02 5.11
N LEU A 134 13.03 0.84 5.27
CA LEU A 134 13.47 1.76 4.22
C LEU A 134 14.56 1.12 3.34
N SER A 135 14.29 -0.09 2.86
CA SER A 135 15.13 -0.83 1.92
C SER A 135 15.01 -0.26 0.50
N LEU A 136 15.81 -0.82 -0.41
CA LEU A 136 15.73 -0.51 -1.84
C LEU A 136 14.30 -0.68 -2.39
N LEU A 137 13.59 -1.74 -1.98
CA LEU A 137 12.22 -2.00 -2.41
C LEU A 137 11.27 -0.83 -2.07
N THR A 138 11.39 -0.30 -0.85
CA THR A 138 10.61 0.87 -0.44
C THR A 138 10.98 2.11 -1.26
N VAL A 139 12.26 2.33 -1.54
CA VAL A 139 12.69 3.45 -2.40
C VAL A 139 12.13 3.28 -3.81
N MET A 140 12.17 2.07 -4.39
CA MET A 140 11.55 1.78 -5.70
C MET A 140 10.04 2.11 -5.70
N ALA A 141 9.32 1.74 -4.64
CA ALA A 141 7.90 2.06 -4.50
C ALA A 141 7.67 3.57 -4.48
N LEU A 142 8.43 4.33 -3.67
CA LEU A 142 8.32 5.79 -3.55
C LEU A 142 8.64 6.50 -4.87
N VAL A 143 9.66 6.04 -5.59
CA VAL A 143 10.06 6.59 -6.90
C VAL A 143 9.00 6.34 -7.96
N SER A 144 8.26 5.24 -7.84
CA SER A 144 7.23 4.83 -8.81
C SER A 144 5.85 5.43 -8.54
N SER A 145 5.62 6.01 -7.36
CA SER A 145 4.29 6.42 -6.91
C SER A 145 3.97 7.89 -7.19
N ASN A 146 2.67 8.17 -7.40
CA ASN A 146 2.14 9.53 -7.40
C ASN A 146 1.91 10.01 -5.96
N SER A 147 1.46 9.13 -5.08
CA SER A 147 1.19 9.50 -3.69
C SER A 147 1.39 8.36 -2.70
N LEU A 148 1.41 8.71 -1.42
CA LEU A 148 1.64 7.82 -0.30
C LEU A 148 0.47 7.83 0.66
N LEU A 149 0.03 6.64 1.08
CA LEU A 149 -0.86 6.45 2.21
C LEU A 149 -0.05 5.87 3.37
N VAL A 150 -0.16 6.50 4.54
CA VAL A 150 0.63 6.13 5.72
C VAL A 150 -0.28 5.60 6.83
N PRO A 151 -0.45 4.28 6.97
CA PRO A 151 -1.09 3.70 8.15
C PRO A 151 -0.24 3.96 9.39
N LEU A 152 -0.84 4.53 10.43
CA LEU A 152 -0.18 4.90 11.69
C LEU A 152 -0.89 4.25 12.87
N GLN A 153 -0.24 3.30 13.53
CA GLN A 153 -0.76 2.71 14.76
C GLN A 153 -0.73 3.75 15.89
N THR A 154 -1.84 3.89 16.64
CA THR A 154 -1.97 4.85 17.73
C THR A 154 -1.28 4.38 19.02
N GLU A 155 0.05 4.52 19.05
CA GLU A 155 0.92 4.11 20.18
C GLU A 155 2.02 5.14 20.47
N PHE A 156 2.75 4.97 21.57
CA PHE A 156 3.64 5.98 22.15
C PHE A 156 4.71 6.51 21.16
N PHE A 157 5.38 5.64 20.40
CA PHE A 157 6.43 6.06 19.46
C PHE A 157 5.93 6.36 18.05
N ALA A 158 4.61 6.44 17.83
CA ALA A 158 4.03 6.59 16.51
C ALA A 158 4.49 7.86 15.79
N LEU A 159 4.50 8.98 16.48
CA LEU A 159 4.82 10.30 15.91
C LEU A 159 6.32 10.48 15.65
N GLU A 160 7.16 9.90 16.50
CA GLU A 160 8.61 9.90 16.26
C GLU A 160 8.94 9.15 14.97
N GLY A 161 8.42 7.92 14.81
CA GLY A 161 8.57 7.14 13.58
C GLY A 161 8.00 7.85 12.36
N LEU A 162 6.84 8.51 12.50
CA LEU A 162 6.24 9.29 11.42
C LEU A 162 7.12 10.48 11.03
N THR A 163 7.70 11.19 11.98
CA THR A 163 8.60 12.32 11.70
C THR A 163 9.87 11.87 10.94
N GLN A 164 10.43 10.72 11.29
CA GLN A 164 11.56 10.14 10.56
C GLN A 164 11.17 9.73 9.13
N LEU A 165 9.98 9.15 8.98
CA LEU A 165 9.43 8.81 7.67
C LEU A 165 9.26 10.07 6.80
N MET A 166 8.71 11.16 7.36
CA MET A 166 8.55 12.43 6.63
C MET A 166 9.88 12.97 6.10
N LYS A 167 10.94 12.96 6.91
CA LYS A 167 12.29 13.37 6.47
C LYS A 167 12.79 12.52 5.30
N THR A 168 12.49 11.23 5.29
CA THR A 168 12.86 10.35 4.19
C THR A 168 12.05 10.67 2.93
N ILE A 169 10.75 10.89 3.06
CA ILE A 169 9.89 11.29 1.95
C ILE A 169 10.40 12.62 1.33
N GLU A 170 10.75 13.61 2.14
CA GLU A 170 11.31 14.86 1.67
C GLU A 170 12.61 14.67 0.87
N ARG A 171 13.50 13.78 1.30
CA ARG A 171 14.73 13.43 0.56
C ARG A 171 14.42 12.76 -0.78
N ILE A 172 13.44 11.85 -0.81
CA ILE A 172 12.98 11.20 -2.06
C ILE A 172 12.38 12.24 -3.00
N LYS A 173 11.54 13.14 -2.50
CA LYS A 173 10.97 14.24 -3.30
C LYS A 173 12.05 15.13 -3.88
N ALA A 174 13.03 15.53 -3.09
CA ALA A 174 14.06 16.44 -3.53
C ALA A 174 15.00 15.87 -4.61
N ASN A 175 15.22 14.52 -4.60
CA ASN A 175 16.27 13.92 -5.42
C ASN A 175 15.78 12.92 -6.47
N LEU A 176 14.64 12.23 -6.24
CA LEU A 176 14.25 11.08 -7.03
C LEU A 176 12.82 11.18 -7.62
N ASN A 177 11.88 11.81 -6.90
CA ASN A 177 10.49 11.92 -7.35
C ASN A 177 9.84 13.22 -6.83
N PRO A 178 10.07 14.36 -7.50
CA PRO A 178 9.54 15.66 -7.06
C PRO A 178 8.01 15.75 -6.97
N GLU A 179 7.31 14.92 -7.75
CA GLU A 179 5.83 14.89 -7.81
C GLU A 179 5.20 14.03 -6.72
N LEU A 180 6.02 13.35 -5.89
CA LEU A 180 5.50 12.49 -4.85
C LEU A 180 4.72 13.28 -3.80
N GLU A 181 3.48 12.90 -3.53
CA GLU A 181 2.63 13.57 -2.55
C GLU A 181 2.22 12.65 -1.39
N ILE A 182 1.89 13.24 -0.25
CA ILE A 182 1.27 12.49 0.85
C ILE A 182 -0.23 12.54 0.63
N GLN A 183 -0.81 11.37 0.28
CA GLN A 183 -2.26 11.16 0.16
C GLN A 183 -2.94 11.41 1.49
N GLY A 184 -2.40 10.80 2.53
CA GLY A 184 -2.91 10.97 3.89
C GLY A 184 -2.33 9.99 4.88
N ILE A 185 -2.68 10.21 6.14
CA ILE A 185 -2.31 9.37 7.29
C ILE A 185 -3.58 8.72 7.80
N LEU A 186 -3.60 7.38 7.85
CA LEU A 186 -4.71 6.59 8.36
C LEU A 186 -4.37 6.03 9.74
N LEU A 187 -5.09 6.48 10.76
CA LEU A 187 -4.91 5.96 12.12
C LEU A 187 -5.46 4.54 12.22
N THR A 188 -4.64 3.62 12.70
CA THR A 188 -4.95 2.19 12.76
C THR A 188 -4.85 1.65 14.19
N MET A 189 -5.45 0.45 14.39
CA MET A 189 -5.45 -0.23 15.70
C MET A 189 -5.93 0.67 16.84
N TYR A 190 -6.83 1.58 16.51
CA TYR A 190 -7.38 2.55 17.44
C TYR A 190 -8.22 1.85 18.54
N ASP A 191 -7.92 2.13 19.80
CA ASP A 191 -8.73 1.67 20.93
C ASP A 191 -9.28 2.88 21.69
N ARG A 192 -10.59 3.12 21.57
CA ARG A 192 -11.29 4.24 22.23
C ARG A 192 -11.19 4.23 23.76
N ARG A 193 -10.91 3.07 24.37
CA ARG A 193 -10.76 2.91 25.81
C ARG A 193 -9.36 3.32 26.29
N ASN A 194 -8.41 3.46 25.39
CA ASN A 194 -7.03 3.79 25.70
C ASN A 194 -6.80 5.30 25.50
N LYS A 195 -6.52 6.01 26.59
CA LYS A 195 -6.22 7.44 26.56
C LYS A 195 -5.03 7.79 25.67
N LEU A 196 -4.04 6.90 25.59
CA LEU A 196 -2.88 7.09 24.71
C LEU A 196 -3.30 7.15 23.22
N SER A 197 -4.25 6.31 22.79
CA SER A 197 -4.75 6.36 21.41
C SER A 197 -5.36 7.72 21.08
N SER A 198 -6.14 8.29 21.99
CA SER A 198 -6.74 9.63 21.81
C SER A 198 -5.70 10.74 21.83
N GLN A 199 -4.66 10.63 22.66
CA GLN A 199 -3.55 11.60 22.67
C GLN A 199 -2.76 11.59 21.36
N VAL A 200 -2.37 10.40 20.88
CA VAL A 200 -1.66 10.24 19.61
C VAL A 200 -2.52 10.73 18.45
N GLU A 201 -3.82 10.46 18.45
CA GLU A 201 -4.76 10.99 17.44
C GLU A 201 -4.74 12.52 17.43
N GLN A 202 -4.90 13.15 18.62
CA GLN A 202 -4.93 14.61 18.75
C GLN A 202 -3.63 15.24 18.25
N GLU A 203 -2.49 14.74 18.70
CA GLU A 203 -1.17 15.23 18.27
C GLU A 203 -0.94 15.04 16.78
N ALA A 204 -1.36 13.89 16.18
CA ALA A 204 -1.28 13.67 14.76
C ALA A 204 -2.13 14.68 13.98
N ARG A 205 -3.37 14.96 14.43
CA ARG A 205 -4.25 15.94 13.81
C ARG A 205 -3.74 17.37 13.96
N ASP A 206 -3.18 17.72 15.10
CA ASP A 206 -2.63 19.07 15.36
C ASP A 206 -1.41 19.34 14.45
N TYR A 207 -0.55 18.34 14.24
CA TYR A 207 0.66 18.49 13.45
C TYR A 207 0.42 18.34 11.93
N PHE A 208 -0.32 17.31 11.49
CA PHE A 208 -0.52 16.98 10.07
C PHE A 208 -1.84 17.50 9.50
N LYS A 209 -2.71 18.04 10.35
CA LYS A 209 -3.97 18.72 9.99
C LYS A 209 -4.85 17.89 9.05
N ASP A 210 -5.14 18.45 7.88
CA ASP A 210 -5.98 17.89 6.82
C ASP A 210 -5.39 16.61 6.15
N LYS A 211 -4.13 16.29 6.43
CA LYS A 211 -3.51 15.05 5.97
C LYS A 211 -3.93 13.83 6.80
N VAL A 212 -4.52 14.00 7.98
CA VAL A 212 -5.01 12.88 8.80
C VAL A 212 -6.46 12.59 8.47
N TYR A 213 -6.77 11.39 7.97
CA TYR A 213 -8.14 10.97 7.70
C TYR A 213 -9.00 11.05 8.97
N GLN A 214 -10.26 11.47 8.83
CA GLN A 214 -11.21 11.51 9.94
C GLN A 214 -11.56 10.11 10.42
N THR A 215 -11.68 9.18 9.48
CA THR A 215 -11.90 7.77 9.77
C THR A 215 -10.68 7.16 10.45
N VAL A 216 -10.93 6.39 11.51
CA VAL A 216 -9.93 5.57 12.20
C VAL A 216 -10.26 4.09 12.06
N ILE A 217 -9.25 3.24 11.90
CA ILE A 217 -9.43 1.78 11.85
C ILE A 217 -9.26 1.21 13.27
N PRO A 218 -10.31 0.64 13.85
CA PRO A 218 -10.25 0.12 15.22
C PRO A 218 -9.42 -1.17 15.29
N ARG A 219 -8.88 -1.47 16.47
CA ARG A 219 -8.36 -2.80 16.77
C ARG A 219 -9.52 -3.80 16.67
N ASN A 220 -9.41 -4.78 15.77
CA ASN A 220 -10.47 -5.75 15.51
C ASN A 220 -9.87 -7.10 15.10
N VAL A 221 -10.28 -8.17 15.78
CA VAL A 221 -9.76 -9.53 15.55
C VAL A 221 -10.07 -10.01 14.13
N ARG A 222 -11.22 -9.66 13.58
CA ARG A 222 -11.61 -10.05 12.21
C ARG A 222 -10.64 -9.56 11.13
N LEU A 223 -10.01 -8.39 11.35
CA LEU A 223 -8.97 -7.86 10.47
C LEU A 223 -7.70 -8.74 10.45
N SER A 224 -7.42 -9.44 11.55
CA SER A 224 -6.27 -10.34 11.66
C SER A 224 -6.60 -11.76 11.17
N GLU A 225 -7.86 -12.18 11.30
CA GLU A 225 -8.32 -13.51 10.88
C GLU A 225 -8.51 -13.61 9.35
N ALA A 226 -9.12 -12.60 8.73
CA ALA A 226 -9.50 -12.62 7.32
C ALA A 226 -8.35 -13.01 6.38
N PRO A 227 -7.10 -12.49 6.52
CA PRO A 227 -5.98 -12.88 5.66
C PRO A 227 -5.62 -14.35 5.73
N SER A 228 -5.84 -15.04 6.87
CA SER A 228 -5.59 -16.48 6.99
C SER A 228 -6.55 -17.33 6.14
N HIS A 229 -7.67 -16.75 5.73
CA HIS A 229 -8.64 -17.34 4.81
C HIS A 229 -8.43 -16.87 3.37
N GLY A 230 -7.43 -16.03 3.09
CA GLY A 230 -7.15 -15.49 1.76
C GLY A 230 -8.21 -14.52 1.23
N ILE A 231 -8.99 -13.90 2.11
CA ILE A 231 -10.08 -13.00 1.73
C ILE A 231 -10.03 -11.67 2.50
N PRO A 232 -10.42 -10.53 1.87
CA PRO A 232 -10.57 -9.25 2.56
C PRO A 232 -11.61 -9.31 3.69
N VAL A 233 -11.42 -8.54 4.76
CA VAL A 233 -12.37 -8.51 5.88
C VAL A 233 -13.77 -8.06 5.44
N LEU A 234 -13.86 -7.25 4.42
CA LEU A 234 -15.13 -6.77 3.83
C LEU A 234 -16.01 -7.91 3.29
N ILE A 235 -15.38 -9.04 2.95
CA ILE A 235 -16.06 -10.26 2.50
C ILE A 235 -16.15 -11.26 3.65
N TYR A 236 -15.10 -11.39 4.47
CA TYR A 236 -15.04 -12.31 5.61
C TYR A 236 -16.12 -12.01 6.66
N ASP A 237 -16.26 -10.75 7.07
CA ASP A 237 -17.28 -10.27 8.02
C ASP A 237 -17.62 -8.80 7.73
N LYS A 238 -18.56 -8.58 6.81
CA LYS A 238 -18.96 -7.23 6.37
C LYS A 238 -19.56 -6.35 7.49
N ASN A 239 -20.03 -6.96 8.58
CA ASN A 239 -20.72 -6.28 9.67
C ASN A 239 -19.77 -5.88 10.81
N CYS A 240 -18.56 -6.42 10.86
CA CYS A 240 -17.63 -6.11 11.93
C CYS A 240 -17.18 -4.63 11.90
N PRO A 241 -16.72 -4.08 13.03
CA PRO A 241 -16.24 -2.69 13.10
C PRO A 241 -15.11 -2.38 12.12
N GLY A 242 -14.21 -3.35 11.87
CA GLY A 242 -13.11 -3.22 10.90
C GLY A 242 -13.61 -2.99 9.49
N SER A 243 -14.57 -3.80 9.02
CA SER A 243 -15.18 -3.65 7.69
C SER A 243 -15.88 -2.31 7.51
N LYS A 244 -16.72 -1.92 8.47
CA LYS A 244 -17.42 -0.63 8.44
C LYS A 244 -16.44 0.53 8.37
N SER A 245 -15.33 0.48 9.12
CA SER A 245 -14.32 1.53 9.10
C SER A 245 -13.57 1.59 7.77
N TYR A 246 -13.27 0.45 7.12
CA TYR A 246 -12.66 0.47 5.79
C TYR A 246 -13.61 0.99 4.71
N TYR A 247 -14.92 0.71 4.77
CA TYR A 247 -15.88 1.35 3.88
C TYR A 247 -15.91 2.87 4.10
N SER A 248 -16.04 3.35 5.33
CA SER A 248 -16.03 4.79 5.64
C SER A 248 -14.72 5.46 5.20
N PHE A 249 -13.57 4.79 5.40
CA PHE A 249 -12.29 5.28 4.93
C PHE A 249 -12.23 5.37 3.40
N THR A 250 -12.77 4.39 2.70
CA THR A 250 -12.81 4.39 1.23
C THR A 250 -13.70 5.51 0.70
N ASP A 251 -14.83 5.78 1.33
CA ASP A 251 -15.70 6.92 0.97
C ASP A 251 -14.97 8.25 1.17
N GLU A 252 -14.25 8.41 2.29
CA GLU A 252 -13.45 9.61 2.58
C GLU A 252 -12.29 9.77 1.58
N PHE A 253 -11.59 8.67 1.27
CA PHE A 253 -10.54 8.62 0.26
C PHE A 253 -11.07 9.05 -1.12
N MET A 254 -12.19 8.52 -1.57
CA MET A 254 -12.81 8.87 -2.86
C MET A 254 -13.29 10.31 -2.89
N ALA A 255 -13.81 10.84 -1.78
CA ALA A 255 -14.20 12.25 -1.69
C ALA A 255 -12.98 13.19 -1.82
N GLN A 256 -11.82 12.80 -1.26
CA GLN A 256 -10.56 13.52 -1.41
C GLN A 256 -10.06 13.50 -2.86
N GLU A 257 -10.06 12.32 -3.51
CA GLU A 257 -9.67 12.18 -4.91
C GLU A 257 -10.52 13.04 -5.86
N ASN A 258 -11.83 13.08 -5.65
CA ASN A 258 -12.73 13.89 -6.46
C ASN A 258 -12.45 15.41 -6.31
N LYS A 259 -12.06 15.87 -5.12
CA LYS A 259 -11.67 17.28 -4.90
C LYS A 259 -10.38 17.64 -5.64
N ILE A 260 -9.39 16.75 -5.63
CA ILE A 260 -8.13 16.95 -6.34
C ILE A 260 -8.38 16.98 -7.86
N GLY A 261 -9.17 16.05 -8.39
CA GLY A 261 -9.50 15.97 -9.81
C GLY A 261 -10.37 17.14 -10.33
N SER A 262 -11.08 17.84 -9.45
CA SER A 262 -11.87 19.04 -9.81
C SER A 262 -11.08 20.35 -9.73
N ALA A 263 -9.88 20.31 -9.15
CA ALA A 263 -9.00 21.48 -8.97
C ALA A 263 -7.84 21.52 -10.00
N ALA A 264 -7.68 20.46 -10.80
CA ALA A 264 -6.69 20.31 -11.87
C ALA A 264 -7.34 20.55 -13.25
#